data_b5681953deb1f2f932f776b0e74544a2
#
_entry.id   b5681953deb1f2f932f776b0e74544a2
#
_cell.length_a   1.000
_cell.length_b   1.000
_cell.length_c   1.000
_cell.angle_alpha   90.00
_cell.angle_beta   90.00
_cell.angle_gamma   90.00
#
_symmetry.space_group_name_H-M   'P 1'
#
loop_
_entity.id
_entity.type
_entity.pdbx_description
1 polymer ?
#
loop_
_entity_poly.entity_id
_entity_poly.type
_entity_poly.pdbx_seq_one_letter_code
_entity_poly.pdbx_strand_id
1 'polypeptide(L)'
;MNKLIHIGFGNIVNTGKIIAIVSPESAPVKRMVQKAKENGMAIDATQGRKTKSVLVMENSQVVLSALLPETIAGRAQSNPAAEEETDEGAGAEVEPAE
;
A
#
# COMPACT_ATOMS: atom_id res chain seq x y z
N MET A 1 -17.16 0.34 -1.99
CA MET A 1 -17.18 1.77 -2.31
C MET A 1 -15.78 2.27 -2.61
N ASN A 2 -15.64 3.07 -3.65
CA ASN A 2 -14.34 3.56 -4.05
C ASN A 2 -13.91 4.73 -3.18
N LYS A 3 -12.68 4.70 -2.78
CA LYS A 3 -12.12 5.70 -1.89
C LYS A 3 -10.63 5.79 -2.19
N LEU A 4 -10.10 6.99 -2.22
CA LEU A 4 -8.68 7.19 -2.47
C LEU A 4 -7.96 7.32 -1.14
N ILE A 5 -6.91 6.56 -0.96
CA ILE A 5 -6.12 6.63 0.28
C ILE A 5 -4.65 6.74 -0.06
N HIS A 6 -3.93 7.37 0.84
CA HIS A 6 -2.49 7.52 0.72
C HIS A 6 -1.79 6.27 1.21
N ILE A 7 -0.78 5.84 0.46
CA ILE A 7 0.01 4.68 0.84
C ILE A 7 1.48 5.04 0.99
N GLY A 8 1.76 6.33 1.16
CA GLY A 8 3.12 6.79 1.45
C GLY A 8 3.76 7.48 0.26
N PHE A 9 4.58 8.47 0.56
CA PHE A 9 5.42 9.16 -0.43
C PHE A 9 4.65 9.72 -1.61
N GLY A 10 3.45 10.25 -1.33
CA GLY A 10 2.67 10.87 -2.39
C GLY A 10 1.92 9.92 -3.28
N ASN A 11 1.90 8.65 -2.95
CA ASN A 11 1.19 7.65 -3.75
C ASN A 11 -0.19 7.42 -3.20
N ILE A 12 -1.16 7.33 -4.08
CA ILE A 12 -2.56 7.19 -3.73
C ILE A 12 -3.15 6.04 -4.51
N VAL A 13 -3.95 5.21 -3.86
CA VAL A 13 -4.61 4.09 -4.53
C VAL A 13 -6.11 4.17 -4.32
N ASN A 14 -6.84 3.53 -5.22
CA ASN A 14 -8.29 3.43 -5.15
C ASN A 14 -8.63 2.14 -4.43
N THR A 15 -9.25 2.26 -3.26
CA THR A 15 -9.55 1.08 -2.45
C THR A 15 -10.51 0.13 -3.14
N GLY A 16 -11.33 0.65 -4.06
CA GLY A 16 -12.26 -0.21 -4.78
C GLY A 16 -11.57 -1.18 -5.75
N LYS A 17 -10.28 -0.97 -6.00
CA LYS A 17 -9.53 -1.84 -6.89
C LYS A 17 -8.57 -2.76 -6.15
N ILE A 18 -8.54 -2.68 -4.84
CA ILE A 18 -7.66 -3.54 -4.04
C ILE A 18 -8.38 -4.84 -3.72
N ILE A 19 -7.75 -5.96 -4.05
CA ILE A 19 -8.29 -7.27 -3.70
C ILE A 19 -7.78 -7.69 -2.33
N ALA A 20 -6.47 -7.48 -2.09
CA ALA A 20 -5.86 -7.94 -0.85
C ALA A 20 -4.66 -7.07 -0.52
N ILE A 21 -4.39 -6.96 0.77
CA ILE A 21 -3.19 -6.30 1.28
C ILE A 21 -2.45 -7.36 2.07
N VAL A 22 -1.25 -7.72 1.63
CA VAL A 22 -0.54 -8.85 2.23
C VAL A 22 0.86 -8.44 2.63
N SER A 23 1.43 -9.23 3.53
CA SER A 23 2.79 -9.03 3.98
C SER A 23 3.76 -9.61 2.96
N PRO A 24 4.89 -8.95 2.71
CA PRO A 24 5.86 -9.47 1.76
C PRO A 24 6.72 -10.61 2.29
N GLU A 25 6.46 -11.05 3.53
CA GLU A 25 7.36 -12.00 4.18
C GLU A 25 7.23 -13.43 3.67
N SER A 26 6.08 -13.82 3.17
CA SER A 26 5.87 -15.21 2.79
C SER A 26 6.47 -15.53 1.42
N ALA A 27 6.85 -16.77 1.23
CA ALA A 27 7.43 -17.20 -0.05
C ALA A 27 6.44 -17.05 -1.20
N PRO A 28 5.18 -17.41 -1.04
CA PRO A 28 4.22 -17.21 -2.14
C PRO A 28 4.09 -15.75 -2.56
N VAL A 29 4.08 -14.83 -1.59
CA VAL A 29 3.97 -13.43 -1.93
C VAL A 29 5.23 -12.93 -2.64
N LYS A 30 6.40 -13.38 -2.18
CA LYS A 30 7.65 -13.00 -2.83
C LYS A 30 7.68 -13.45 -4.29
N ARG A 31 7.19 -14.67 -4.55
CA ARG A 31 7.13 -15.15 -5.92
C ARG A 31 6.15 -14.35 -6.76
N MET A 32 5.01 -13.97 -6.17
CA MET A 32 4.04 -13.17 -6.87
C MET A 32 4.62 -11.81 -7.25
N VAL A 33 5.33 -11.18 -6.33
CA VAL A 33 5.95 -9.90 -6.59
C VAL A 33 7.01 -10.02 -7.69
N GLN A 34 7.84 -11.06 -7.61
CA GLN A 34 8.86 -11.25 -8.61
C GLN A 34 8.26 -11.41 -10.00
N LYS A 35 7.22 -12.22 -10.09
CA LYS A 35 6.56 -12.43 -11.37
C LYS A 35 5.94 -11.15 -11.89
N ALA A 36 5.35 -10.36 -11.00
CA ALA A 36 4.77 -9.09 -11.42
C ALA A 36 5.84 -8.15 -11.94
N LYS A 37 7.00 -8.13 -11.29
CA LYS A 37 8.10 -7.30 -11.77
C LYS A 37 8.54 -7.72 -13.16
N GLU A 38 8.63 -9.02 -13.38
CA GLU A 38 9.06 -9.52 -14.67
C GLU A 38 8.08 -9.18 -15.78
N ASN A 39 6.81 -9.07 -15.45
CA ASN A 39 5.77 -8.80 -16.42
C ASN A 39 5.39 -7.33 -16.51
N GLY A 40 6.10 -6.46 -15.82
CA GLY A 40 5.79 -5.04 -15.85
C GLY A 40 4.53 -4.69 -15.11
N MET A 41 4.10 -5.52 -14.17
CA MET A 41 2.87 -5.33 -13.42
C MET A 41 3.10 -4.92 -11.98
N ALA A 42 4.31 -4.54 -11.62
CA ALA A 42 4.61 -4.11 -10.27
C ALA A 42 4.85 -2.62 -10.23
N ILE A 43 4.21 -1.96 -9.27
CA ILE A 43 4.38 -0.52 -9.05
C ILE A 43 5.07 -0.35 -7.71
N ASP A 44 6.25 0.26 -7.72
CA ASP A 44 7.03 0.43 -6.50
C ASP A 44 6.76 1.81 -5.92
N ALA A 45 6.03 1.86 -4.82
CA ALA A 45 5.69 3.10 -4.14
C ALA A 45 6.48 3.27 -2.85
N THR A 46 7.63 2.60 -2.72
CA THR A 46 8.37 2.61 -1.46
C THR A 46 9.45 3.69 -1.40
N GLN A 47 9.75 4.33 -2.50
CA GLN A 47 10.80 5.35 -2.55
C GLN A 47 12.12 4.80 -2.03
N GLY A 48 12.43 3.56 -2.38
CA GLY A 48 13.68 2.95 -1.94
C GLY A 48 13.67 2.42 -0.54
N ARG A 49 12.55 2.54 0.18
CA ARG A 49 12.44 2.00 1.52
C ARG A 49 12.04 0.54 1.47
N LYS A 50 12.16 -0.12 2.60
CA LYS A 50 11.80 -1.53 2.68
C LYS A 50 10.31 -1.70 2.43
N THR A 51 9.95 -2.69 1.61
CA THR A 51 8.56 -3.01 1.36
C THR A 51 7.96 -3.66 2.60
N LYS A 52 6.85 -3.10 3.08
CA LYS A 52 6.15 -3.65 4.23
C LYS A 52 4.77 -4.15 3.89
N SER A 53 4.23 -3.77 2.74
CA SER A 53 2.92 -4.22 2.29
C SER A 53 2.94 -4.43 0.79
N VAL A 54 2.20 -5.43 0.36
CA VAL A 54 1.97 -5.70 -1.05
C VAL A 54 0.47 -5.63 -1.28
N LEU A 55 0.05 -4.72 -2.14
CA LEU A 55 -1.36 -4.55 -2.48
C LEU A 55 -1.62 -5.28 -3.78
N VAL A 56 -2.53 -6.23 -3.74
CA VAL A 56 -2.93 -6.99 -4.93
C VAL A 56 -4.15 -6.32 -5.51
N MET A 57 -4.03 -5.88 -6.75
CA MET A 57 -5.08 -5.10 -7.41
C MET A 57 -5.89 -5.99 -8.33
N GLU A 58 -7.08 -5.50 -8.72
CA GLU A 58 -8.00 -6.27 -9.55
C GLU A 58 -7.40 -6.71 -10.88
N ASN A 59 -6.52 -5.90 -11.42
CA ASN A 59 -5.97 -6.18 -12.75
C ASN A 59 -4.67 -6.96 -12.69
N SER A 60 -4.42 -7.64 -11.59
CA SER A 60 -3.22 -8.44 -11.39
C SER A 60 -1.96 -7.62 -11.16
N GLN A 61 -2.08 -6.31 -11.08
CA GLN A 61 -0.95 -5.48 -10.68
C GLN A 61 -0.71 -5.61 -9.19
N VAL A 62 0.54 -5.45 -8.78
CA VAL A 62 0.86 -5.38 -7.36
C VAL A 62 1.52 -4.04 -7.10
N VAL A 63 1.19 -3.46 -5.95
CA VAL A 63 1.75 -2.19 -5.53
C VAL A 63 2.53 -2.42 -4.26
N LEU A 64 3.79 -2.00 -4.26
CA LEU A 64 4.66 -2.19 -3.09
C LEU A 64 4.65 -0.91 -2.27
N SER A 65 4.36 -1.04 -0.98
CA SER A 65 4.27 0.12 -0.09
C SER A 65 5.19 -0.05 1.10
N ALA A 66 5.71 1.06 1.60
CA ALA A 66 6.54 1.06 2.79
C ALA A 66 5.71 1.18 4.07
N LEU A 67 4.40 1.28 3.96
CA LEU A 67 3.52 1.32 5.12
C LEU A 67 3.12 -0.09 5.52
N LEU A 68 2.82 -0.26 6.81
CA LEU A 68 2.37 -1.55 7.31
C LEU A 68 0.98 -1.87 6.78
N PRO A 69 0.66 -3.16 6.63
CA PRO A 69 -0.68 -3.54 6.16
C PRO A 69 -1.80 -2.99 7.04
N GLU A 70 -1.61 -3.00 8.37
CA GLU A 70 -2.63 -2.48 9.26
C GLU A 70 -2.86 -0.99 9.05
N THR A 71 -1.80 -0.25 8.73
CA THR A 71 -1.94 1.18 8.49
C THR A 71 -2.79 1.43 7.26
N ILE A 72 -2.53 0.68 6.20
CA ILE A 72 -3.27 0.86 4.97
C ILE A 72 -4.73 0.42 5.17
N ALA A 73 -4.92 -0.71 5.82
CA ALA A 73 -6.27 -1.22 6.07
C ALA A 73 -7.07 -0.24 6.93
N GLY A 74 -6.40 0.36 7.92
CA GLY A 74 -7.08 1.34 8.76
C GLY A 74 -7.53 2.55 7.97
N ARG A 75 -6.71 3.03 7.07
CA ARG A 75 -7.09 4.17 6.23
C ARG A 75 -8.23 3.83 5.31
N ALA A 76 -8.26 2.61 4.80
CA ALA A 76 -9.34 2.19 3.92
C ALA A 76 -10.66 2.12 4.64
N GLN A 77 -10.64 1.88 5.95
CA GLN A 77 -11.87 1.74 6.73
C GLN A 77 -12.29 3.00 7.44
N SER A 78 -11.41 4.00 7.54
CA SER A 78 -11.74 5.20 8.28
C SER A 78 -12.63 6.12 7.46
N ASN A 79 -13.34 7.02 8.16
CA ASN A 79 -14.14 8.00 7.45
C ASN A 79 -13.23 9.12 6.96
N PRO A 80 -13.72 9.92 6.00
CA PRO A 80 -12.86 10.94 5.41
C PRO A 80 -12.30 11.95 6.41
N ALA A 81 -13.08 12.33 7.39
CA ALA A 81 -12.59 13.32 8.37
C ALA A 81 -11.47 12.74 9.20
N ALA A 82 -11.64 11.51 9.67
CA ALA A 82 -10.61 10.88 10.45
C ALA A 82 -9.37 10.64 9.61
N GLU A 83 -9.58 10.33 8.37
CA GLU A 83 -8.48 10.09 7.46
C GLU A 83 -7.65 11.34 7.25
N GLU A 84 -8.32 12.47 7.11
CA GLU A 84 -7.60 13.72 6.93
C GLU A 84 -6.74 14.04 8.15
N GLU A 85 -7.28 13.84 9.32
CA GLU A 85 -6.50 14.07 10.52
C GLU A 85 -5.30 13.15 10.58
N THR A 86 -5.53 11.91 10.22
CA THR A 86 -4.47 10.94 10.22
C THR A 86 -3.36 11.32 9.24
N ASP A 87 -3.75 11.78 8.09
CA ASP A 87 -2.77 12.16 7.10
C ASP A 87 -1.85 13.26 7.60
N GLU A 88 -2.41 14.24 8.27
CA GLU A 88 -1.60 15.32 8.74
C GLU A 88 -0.61 14.85 9.80
N GLY A 89 -1.10 14.07 10.74
CA GLY A 89 -0.22 13.60 11.77
C GLY A 89 0.61 12.44 11.32
N ALA A 90 -0.04 11.46 10.73
CA ALA A 90 0.64 10.23 10.38
C ALA A 90 1.55 10.38 9.19
N GLY A 91 1.19 11.27 8.29
CA GLY A 91 2.04 11.47 7.13
C GLY A 91 3.43 11.89 7.53
N ALA A 92 3.53 12.64 8.60
CA ALA A 92 4.81 13.09 9.06
C ALA A 92 5.51 12.04 9.88
N GLU A 93 4.78 11.35 10.73
CA GLU A 93 5.46 10.48 11.69
C GLU A 93 5.65 9.07 11.21
N VAL A 94 4.75 8.58 10.42
CA VAL A 94 4.82 7.18 10.04
C VAL A 94 6.02 6.90 9.18
N GLU A 95 6.20 7.71 8.19
CA GLU A 95 7.27 7.47 7.26
C GLU A 95 8.63 7.57 7.89
N PRO A 96 8.88 8.57 8.70
CA PRO A 96 10.22 8.65 9.29
C PRO A 96 10.53 7.47 10.16
N ALA A 97 9.53 6.90 10.76
CA ALA A 97 9.77 5.77 11.65
C ALA A 97 10.31 4.58 10.90
N GLU A 98 10.12 4.58 9.64
CA GLU A 98 10.61 3.47 8.85
C GLU A 98 12.03 3.67 8.45
#